data_0e20047c47c18a45143e89e65608d39f
#
_entry.id   0e20047c47c18a45143e89e65608d39f
#
_cell.length_a   1.000
_cell.length_b   1.000
_cell.length_c   1.000
_cell.angle_alpha   90.00
_cell.angle_beta   90.00
_cell.angle_gamma   90.00
#
_symmetry.space_group_name_H-M   'P 1'
#
loop_
_entity.id
_entity.type
_entity.pdbx_description
1 polymer ?
#
loop_
_entity_poly.entity_id
_entity_poly.type
_entity_poly.pdbx_seq_one_letter_code
_entity_poly.pdbx_strand_id
1 'polypeptide(L)'
;AAEELVSHLMEALEDVIEKIEVAGPGFINFFLKDDVRTDEAEGVALSDIINSKTGEKVIVEYTDPNPFKLFHIGHLVPNAIGESVARIYESVGYDVTRVCYQGDVGMHVATTLWGVTHLGEALPEDSISLKDKVAYLGRAYAYGTQMVADSPDIKSEIVAINKKVFIRSDEEVNSVYDMGKKWSLDYFEALYKKLGTTFDHYIFESEVGDDGVRIVKED
;
A
#
# COMPACT_ATOMS: atom_id res chain seq x y z
N ALA A 1 14.86 -21.03 -30.34
CA ALA A 1 15.41 -20.02 -29.42
C ALA A 1 15.67 -20.59 -28.02
N ALA A 2 14.64 -21.03 -27.27
CA ALA A 2 14.85 -21.56 -25.90
C ALA A 2 15.65 -22.89 -25.92
N GLU A 3 15.33 -23.80 -26.84
CA GLU A 3 16.04 -25.09 -26.99
C GLU A 3 17.49 -24.91 -27.42
N GLU A 4 17.81 -23.96 -28.29
CA GLU A 4 19.17 -23.62 -28.67
C GLU A 4 19.98 -23.07 -27.50
N LEU A 5 19.35 -22.23 -26.68
CA LEU A 5 19.96 -21.65 -25.48
C LEU A 5 20.27 -22.75 -24.45
N VAL A 6 19.39 -23.72 -24.27
CA VAL A 6 19.57 -24.84 -23.33
C VAL A 6 20.84 -25.63 -23.66
N SER A 7 21.13 -25.90 -24.94
CA SER A 7 22.34 -26.64 -25.36
C SER A 7 23.64 -25.93 -24.95
N HIS A 8 23.68 -24.60 -25.12
CA HIS A 8 24.83 -23.78 -24.74
C HIS A 8 24.96 -23.64 -23.21
N LEU A 9 23.82 -23.52 -22.51
CA LEU A 9 23.82 -23.42 -21.08
C LEU A 9 24.21 -24.73 -20.37
N MET A 10 23.82 -25.88 -20.95
CA MET A 10 24.24 -27.18 -20.41
C MET A 10 25.75 -27.38 -20.52
N GLU A 11 26.38 -26.99 -21.65
CA GLU A 11 27.82 -27.06 -21.82
C GLU A 11 28.56 -26.09 -20.88
N ALA A 12 28.05 -24.86 -20.73
CA ALA A 12 28.68 -23.82 -19.92
C ALA A 12 28.54 -24.04 -18.40
N LEU A 13 27.55 -24.79 -17.95
CA LEU A 13 27.17 -24.98 -16.55
C LEU A 13 27.20 -26.47 -16.13
N GLU A 14 27.88 -27.31 -16.90
CA GLU A 14 27.91 -28.77 -16.71
C GLU A 14 28.41 -29.16 -15.29
N ASP A 15 29.27 -28.34 -14.69
CA ASP A 15 29.81 -28.60 -13.35
C ASP A 15 28.78 -28.34 -12.22
N VAL A 16 27.77 -27.47 -12.49
CA VAL A 16 26.84 -26.96 -11.48
C VAL A 16 25.42 -27.53 -11.66
N ILE A 17 25.05 -27.84 -12.89
CA ILE A 17 23.68 -28.20 -13.26
C ILE A 17 23.56 -29.68 -13.60
N GLU A 18 22.58 -30.35 -13.00
CA GLU A 18 22.23 -31.72 -13.32
C GLU A 18 21.40 -31.78 -14.62
N LYS A 19 20.46 -30.82 -14.79
CA LYS A 19 19.48 -30.83 -15.87
C LYS A 19 18.93 -29.46 -16.14
N ILE A 20 18.63 -29.16 -17.40
CA ILE A 20 17.86 -27.99 -17.83
C ILE A 20 16.62 -28.46 -18.61
N GLU A 21 15.46 -27.91 -18.30
CA GLU A 21 14.21 -28.20 -18.98
C GLU A 21 13.52 -26.92 -19.49
N VAL A 22 13.07 -26.94 -20.74
CA VAL A 22 12.17 -25.91 -21.26
C VAL A 22 10.75 -26.22 -20.80
N ALA A 23 10.11 -25.26 -20.11
CA ALA A 23 8.76 -25.39 -19.61
C ALA A 23 7.85 -24.28 -20.16
N GLY A 24 6.73 -24.69 -20.76
CA GLY A 24 5.73 -23.77 -21.30
C GLY A 24 6.28 -22.79 -22.35
N PRO A 25 5.73 -21.56 -22.41
CA PRO A 25 6.06 -20.61 -23.49
C PRO A 25 7.37 -19.81 -23.24
N GLY A 26 8.49 -20.52 -23.02
CA GLY A 26 9.82 -19.92 -22.94
C GLY A 26 10.46 -19.87 -21.56
N PHE A 27 9.91 -20.53 -20.55
CA PHE A 27 10.58 -20.73 -19.26
C PHE A 27 11.67 -21.80 -19.39
N ILE A 28 12.80 -21.57 -18.70
CA ILE A 28 13.91 -22.54 -18.60
C ILE A 28 14.09 -22.86 -17.12
N ASN A 29 13.89 -24.11 -16.74
CA ASN A 29 14.10 -24.60 -15.40
C ASN A 29 15.50 -25.24 -15.27
N PHE A 30 16.24 -24.82 -14.26
CA PHE A 30 17.55 -25.35 -13.92
C PHE A 30 17.45 -26.26 -12.71
N PHE A 31 18.03 -27.45 -12.79
CA PHE A 31 18.14 -28.41 -11.70
C PHE A 31 19.62 -28.48 -11.32
N LEU A 32 19.94 -28.02 -10.12
CA LEU A 32 21.31 -28.05 -9.60
C LEU A 32 21.69 -29.44 -9.15
N LYS A 33 22.95 -29.80 -9.27
CA LYS A 33 23.52 -31.02 -8.67
C LYS A 33 23.42 -30.95 -7.15
N ASP A 34 23.23 -32.09 -6.49
CA ASP A 34 23.03 -32.15 -5.03
C ASP A 34 24.26 -31.69 -4.24
N ASP A 35 25.46 -31.97 -4.72
CA ASP A 35 26.73 -31.52 -4.14
C ASP A 35 26.87 -30.00 -4.16
N VAL A 36 26.51 -29.35 -5.28
CA VAL A 36 26.54 -27.88 -5.39
C VAL A 36 25.61 -27.24 -4.37
N ARG A 37 24.40 -27.80 -4.17
CA ARG A 37 23.45 -27.28 -3.19
C ARG A 37 23.93 -27.41 -1.75
N THR A 38 24.70 -28.47 -1.46
CA THR A 38 25.23 -28.70 -0.13
C THR A 38 26.46 -27.83 0.16
N ASP A 39 27.37 -27.70 -0.80
CA ASP A 39 28.61 -26.94 -0.63
C ASP A 39 28.35 -25.44 -0.51
N GLU A 40 27.41 -24.86 -1.31
CA GLU A 40 27.02 -23.46 -1.18
C GLU A 40 26.22 -23.20 0.10
N ALA A 41 25.35 -24.12 0.52
CA ALA A 41 24.59 -23.96 1.76
C ALA A 41 25.49 -24.09 3.01
N GLU A 42 26.60 -24.86 2.95
CA GLU A 42 27.57 -24.97 4.02
C GLU A 42 28.62 -23.85 4.02
N GLY A 43 28.88 -23.22 2.84
CA GLY A 43 29.92 -22.21 2.65
C GLY A 43 29.47 -20.78 2.94
N VAL A 44 28.18 -20.46 2.76
CA VAL A 44 27.64 -19.16 3.05
C VAL A 44 26.82 -19.22 4.32
N ALA A 45 27.44 -18.89 5.44
CA ALA A 45 26.67 -18.71 6.66
C ALA A 45 25.63 -17.59 6.40
N LEU A 46 24.36 -17.89 6.64
CA LEU A 46 23.27 -16.91 6.54
C LEU A 46 23.62 -15.63 7.33
N SER A 47 24.44 -15.76 8.38
CA SER A 47 25.05 -14.68 9.15
C SER A 47 25.93 -13.74 8.32
N ASP A 48 26.60 -14.21 7.27
CA ASP A 48 27.54 -13.41 6.48
C ASP A 48 26.78 -12.55 5.45
N ILE A 49 25.65 -13.04 4.96
CA ILE A 49 24.71 -12.27 4.13
C ILE A 49 23.99 -11.23 4.99
N ILE A 50 23.52 -11.62 6.18
CA ILE A 50 22.77 -10.76 7.11
C ILE A 50 23.65 -9.67 7.74
N ASN A 51 24.96 -9.90 7.87
CA ASN A 51 25.89 -8.95 8.52
C ASN A 51 26.61 -8.00 7.55
N SER A 52 26.36 -8.06 6.25
CA SER A 52 26.91 -7.10 5.31
C SER A 52 26.16 -5.76 5.44
N LYS A 53 26.57 -4.92 6.39
CA LYS A 53 26.07 -3.53 6.49
C LYS A 53 26.60 -2.78 5.27
N THR A 54 25.75 -2.55 4.30
CA THR A 54 26.10 -1.74 3.12
C THR A 54 26.21 -0.27 3.48
N GLY A 55 25.52 0.19 4.53
CA GLY A 55 25.38 1.59 4.92
C GLY A 55 24.50 2.40 3.95
N GLU A 56 23.98 1.76 2.93
CA GLU A 56 23.09 2.39 1.95
C GLU A 56 21.65 2.45 2.49
N LYS A 57 20.95 3.53 2.13
CA LYS A 57 19.55 3.76 2.52
C LYS A 57 18.62 3.41 1.39
N VAL A 58 17.53 2.74 1.72
CA VAL A 58 16.45 2.41 0.79
C VAL A 58 15.12 2.87 1.39
N ILE A 59 14.33 3.56 0.59
CA ILE A 59 12.94 3.90 0.92
C ILE A 59 12.04 2.93 0.16
N VAL A 60 11.12 2.28 0.88
CA VAL A 60 10.09 1.42 0.31
C VAL A 60 8.73 1.99 0.66
N GLU A 61 8.01 2.46 -0.36
CA GLU A 61 6.63 2.95 -0.24
C GLU A 61 5.66 1.85 -0.67
N TYR A 62 4.67 1.56 0.15
CA TYR A 62 3.71 0.49 -0.14
C TYR A 62 2.46 0.55 0.74
N THR A 63 1.45 -0.21 0.35
CA THR A 63 0.10 -0.34 0.93
C THR A 63 -0.82 0.79 0.52
N ASP A 64 -0.54 2.01 0.88
CA ASP A 64 -1.17 3.28 0.48
C ASP A 64 -2.72 3.26 0.52
N PRO A 65 -3.32 2.87 1.66
CA PRO A 65 -4.77 2.81 1.75
C PRO A 65 -5.34 4.22 1.92
N ASN A 66 -6.39 4.51 1.18
CA ASN A 66 -7.11 5.77 1.37
C ASN A 66 -8.00 5.71 2.61
N PRO A 67 -7.91 6.64 3.56
CA PRO A 67 -8.89 6.83 4.61
C PRO A 67 -10.34 6.89 4.08
N PHE A 68 -11.32 6.65 4.92
CA PHE A 68 -12.75 6.57 4.62
C PHE A 68 -13.16 5.35 3.78
N LYS A 69 -12.26 4.39 3.54
CA LYS A 69 -12.53 3.13 2.85
C LYS A 69 -12.09 1.93 3.68
N LEU A 70 -12.78 0.82 3.49
CA LEU A 70 -12.35 -0.45 4.06
C LEU A 70 -11.07 -0.94 3.36
N PHE A 71 -10.18 -1.52 4.15
CA PHE A 71 -9.04 -2.24 3.64
C PHE A 71 -9.50 -3.48 2.84
N HIS A 72 -8.95 -3.70 1.67
CA HIS A 72 -9.34 -4.79 0.78
C HIS A 72 -8.11 -5.43 0.12
N ILE A 73 -8.35 -6.44 -0.72
CA ILE A 73 -7.28 -7.20 -1.38
C ILE A 73 -6.32 -6.31 -2.20
N GLY A 74 -6.81 -5.22 -2.79
CA GLY A 74 -5.99 -4.24 -3.51
C GLY A 74 -4.99 -3.49 -2.63
N HIS A 75 -5.18 -3.46 -1.31
CA HIS A 75 -4.21 -2.94 -0.34
C HIS A 75 -3.35 -4.06 0.26
N LEU A 76 -3.94 -5.26 0.45
CA LEU A 76 -3.23 -6.40 1.03
C LEU A 76 -2.09 -6.89 0.12
N VAL A 77 -2.31 -6.95 -1.19
CA VAL A 77 -1.29 -7.42 -2.14
C VAL A 77 -0.06 -6.48 -2.17
N PRO A 78 -0.22 -5.15 -2.36
CA PRO A 78 0.91 -4.22 -2.23
C PRO A 78 1.59 -4.28 -0.86
N ASN A 79 0.82 -4.46 0.23
CA ASN A 79 1.39 -4.63 1.57
C ASN A 79 2.30 -5.87 1.63
N ALA A 80 1.82 -7.02 1.17
CA ALA A 80 2.61 -8.25 1.20
C ALA A 80 3.89 -8.15 0.35
N ILE A 81 3.79 -7.54 -0.84
CA ILE A 81 4.94 -7.36 -1.74
C ILE A 81 5.93 -6.36 -1.13
N GLY A 82 5.47 -5.18 -0.71
CA GLY A 82 6.33 -4.13 -0.19
C GLY A 82 7.03 -4.53 1.10
N GLU A 83 6.32 -5.14 2.04
CA GLU A 83 6.92 -5.67 3.28
C GLU A 83 7.95 -6.77 2.97
N SER A 84 7.68 -7.66 2.00
CA SER A 84 8.65 -8.68 1.58
C SER A 84 9.92 -8.05 0.99
N VAL A 85 9.77 -7.05 0.13
CA VAL A 85 10.89 -6.31 -0.46
C VAL A 85 11.69 -5.59 0.62
N ALA A 86 11.01 -4.89 1.55
CA ALA A 86 11.67 -4.22 2.67
C ALA A 86 12.52 -5.20 3.50
N ARG A 87 11.95 -6.36 3.86
CA ARG A 87 12.67 -7.39 4.63
C ARG A 87 13.85 -8.00 3.87
N ILE A 88 13.75 -8.16 2.55
CA ILE A 88 14.85 -8.65 1.72
C ILE A 88 16.01 -7.63 1.78
N TYR A 89 15.74 -6.33 1.59
CA TYR A 89 16.77 -5.30 1.70
C TYR A 89 17.40 -5.25 3.11
N GLU A 90 16.59 -5.34 4.16
CA GLU A 90 17.09 -5.42 5.53
C GLU A 90 18.01 -6.64 5.73
N SER A 91 17.61 -7.79 5.18
CA SER A 91 18.38 -9.05 5.34
C SER A 91 19.78 -8.98 4.72
N VAL A 92 19.97 -8.13 3.71
CA VAL A 92 21.28 -7.91 3.07
C VAL A 92 21.96 -6.62 3.54
N GLY A 93 21.49 -6.02 4.64
CA GLY A 93 22.20 -4.98 5.39
C GLY A 93 21.93 -3.54 4.98
N TYR A 94 20.87 -3.28 4.22
CA TYR A 94 20.41 -1.91 3.94
C TYR A 94 19.69 -1.30 5.14
N ASP A 95 19.78 0.02 5.26
CA ASP A 95 18.97 0.84 6.19
C ASP A 95 17.65 1.17 5.49
N VAL A 96 16.59 0.40 5.81
CA VAL A 96 15.30 0.50 5.12
C VAL A 96 14.36 1.43 5.87
N THR A 97 13.83 2.43 5.16
CA THR A 97 12.76 3.30 5.64
C THR A 97 11.45 2.91 4.95
N ARG A 98 10.45 2.54 5.73
CA ARG A 98 9.11 2.17 5.25
C ARG A 98 8.19 3.38 5.24
N VAL A 99 7.59 3.66 4.11
CA VAL A 99 6.71 4.81 3.91
C VAL A 99 5.35 4.36 3.41
N CYS A 100 4.30 5.00 3.91
CA CYS A 100 2.93 4.79 3.46
C CYS A 100 2.32 6.13 3.06
N TYR A 101 1.96 6.28 1.79
CA TYR A 101 1.28 7.45 1.27
C TYR A 101 -0.24 7.25 1.38
N GLN A 102 -0.95 8.24 1.90
CA GLN A 102 -2.39 8.13 2.14
C GLN A 102 -3.15 9.30 1.52
N GLY A 103 -4.04 8.98 0.57
CA GLY A 103 -4.95 9.95 -0.04
C GLY A 103 -6.11 10.28 0.90
N ASP A 104 -5.86 11.17 1.85
CA ASP A 104 -6.81 11.57 2.89
C ASP A 104 -7.73 12.74 2.50
N VAL A 105 -7.56 13.28 1.30
CA VAL A 105 -8.40 14.34 0.71
C VAL A 105 -8.90 13.93 -0.68
N GLY A 106 -9.78 14.72 -1.25
CA GLY A 106 -10.31 14.51 -2.59
C GLY A 106 -11.78 14.11 -2.62
N MET A 107 -12.30 13.88 -3.83
CA MET A 107 -13.73 13.68 -4.07
C MET A 107 -14.33 12.49 -3.30
N HIS A 108 -13.56 11.41 -3.10
CA HIS A 108 -14.04 10.25 -2.35
C HIS A 108 -14.29 10.58 -0.87
N VAL A 109 -13.41 11.40 -0.27
CA VAL A 109 -13.61 11.90 1.10
C VAL A 109 -14.83 12.80 1.16
N ALA A 110 -14.91 13.80 0.29
CA ALA A 110 -16.05 14.73 0.24
C ALA A 110 -17.39 14.02 0.01
N THR A 111 -17.41 12.98 -0.84
CA THR A 111 -18.61 12.15 -1.08
C THR A 111 -19.00 11.41 0.20
N THR A 112 -18.02 10.89 0.96
CA THR A 112 -18.29 10.23 2.23
C THR A 112 -18.83 11.21 3.26
N LEU A 113 -18.24 12.40 3.39
CA LEU A 113 -18.70 13.44 4.33
C LEU A 113 -20.12 13.88 4.02
N TRP A 114 -20.44 14.10 2.72
CA TRP A 114 -21.81 14.39 2.29
C TRP A 114 -22.76 13.24 2.68
N GLY A 115 -22.33 12.00 2.45
CA GLY A 115 -23.12 10.82 2.83
C GLY A 115 -23.35 10.70 4.33
N VAL A 116 -22.36 10.98 5.17
CA VAL A 116 -22.51 10.98 6.64
C VAL A 116 -23.61 11.92 7.11
N THR A 117 -23.74 13.09 6.49
CA THR A 117 -24.76 14.09 6.86
C THR A 117 -26.14 13.81 6.28
N HIS A 118 -26.27 12.97 5.26
CA HIS A 118 -27.52 12.73 4.52
C HIS A 118 -28.04 11.28 4.57
N LEU A 119 -27.25 10.32 5.06
CA LEU A 119 -27.62 8.90 5.12
C LEU A 119 -28.80 8.62 6.08
N GLY A 120 -29.04 9.52 7.05
CA GLY A 120 -30.12 9.37 8.03
C GLY A 120 -29.82 8.32 9.12
N GLU A 121 -28.62 7.73 9.14
CA GLU A 121 -28.16 6.87 10.22
C GLU A 121 -27.45 7.71 11.30
N ALA A 122 -27.63 7.33 12.57
CA ALA A 122 -26.87 7.94 13.65
C ALA A 122 -25.37 7.61 13.54
N LEU A 123 -24.52 8.55 13.95
CA LEU A 123 -23.08 8.30 14.06
C LEU A 123 -22.82 7.12 15.02
N PRO A 124 -21.87 6.22 14.66
CA PRO A 124 -21.46 5.14 15.54
C PRO A 124 -20.97 5.65 16.91
N GLU A 125 -21.44 5.03 17.98
CA GLU A 125 -20.96 5.32 19.33
C GLU A 125 -19.50 4.90 19.52
N ASP A 126 -18.84 5.42 20.55
CA ASP A 126 -17.44 5.09 20.87
C ASP A 126 -17.20 3.60 21.17
N SER A 127 -18.22 2.94 21.71
CA SER A 127 -18.20 1.49 22.03
C SER A 127 -18.17 0.57 20.80
N ILE A 128 -18.52 1.08 19.63
CA ILE A 128 -18.58 0.30 18.39
C ILE A 128 -17.16 0.00 17.86
N SER A 129 -16.97 -1.19 17.26
CA SER A 129 -15.67 -1.61 16.73
C SER A 129 -15.18 -0.68 15.63
N LEU A 130 -13.85 -0.51 15.51
CA LEU A 130 -13.25 0.28 14.42
C LEU A 130 -13.66 -0.21 13.04
N LYS A 131 -13.79 -1.53 12.87
CA LYS A 131 -14.26 -2.11 11.61
C LYS A 131 -15.68 -1.63 11.26
N ASP A 132 -16.57 -1.60 12.24
CA ASP A 132 -17.97 -1.19 12.00
C ASP A 132 -18.07 0.34 11.80
N LYS A 133 -17.22 1.13 12.49
CA LYS A 133 -17.08 2.57 12.25
C LYS A 133 -16.64 2.86 10.81
N VAL A 134 -15.62 2.16 10.31
CA VAL A 134 -15.17 2.34 8.92
C VAL A 134 -16.18 1.75 7.92
N ALA A 135 -16.90 0.68 8.27
CA ALA A 135 -18.01 0.17 7.46
C ALA A 135 -19.15 1.18 7.34
N TYR A 136 -19.44 1.94 8.39
CA TYR A 136 -20.38 3.06 8.34
C TYR A 136 -19.94 4.14 7.33
N LEU A 137 -18.66 4.54 7.35
CA LEU A 137 -18.11 5.46 6.36
C LEU A 137 -18.23 4.91 4.93
N GLY A 138 -18.02 3.60 4.76
CA GLY A 138 -18.22 2.91 3.48
C GLY A 138 -19.67 2.97 2.97
N ARG A 139 -20.66 2.83 3.86
CA ARG A 139 -22.08 3.00 3.50
C ARG A 139 -22.39 4.45 3.13
N ALA A 140 -21.86 5.41 3.88
CA ALA A 140 -22.00 6.82 3.58
C ALA A 140 -21.42 7.17 2.20
N TYR A 141 -20.24 6.64 1.88
CA TYR A 141 -19.64 6.78 0.55
C TYR A 141 -20.53 6.17 -0.56
N ALA A 142 -21.02 4.95 -0.37
CA ALA A 142 -21.87 4.28 -1.35
C ALA A 142 -23.17 5.07 -1.59
N TYR A 143 -23.78 5.55 -0.52
CA TYR A 143 -24.98 6.41 -0.60
C TYR A 143 -24.70 7.71 -1.36
N GLY A 144 -23.65 8.44 -0.98
CA GLY A 144 -23.27 9.67 -1.69
C GLY A 144 -22.96 9.44 -3.17
N THR A 145 -22.30 8.34 -3.51
CA THR A 145 -22.00 7.97 -4.90
C THR A 145 -23.27 7.70 -5.70
N GLN A 146 -24.24 7.01 -5.12
CA GLN A 146 -25.52 6.75 -5.74
C GLN A 146 -26.29 8.06 -5.98
N MET A 147 -26.34 8.95 -4.98
CA MET A 147 -27.08 10.20 -5.08
C MET A 147 -26.48 11.17 -6.10
N VAL A 148 -25.15 11.18 -6.27
CA VAL A 148 -24.48 11.95 -7.34
C VAL A 148 -24.92 11.51 -8.74
N ALA A 149 -25.15 10.21 -8.92
CA ALA A 149 -25.61 9.68 -10.20
C ALA A 149 -27.03 10.16 -10.54
N ASP A 150 -27.85 10.39 -9.50
CA ASP A 150 -29.25 10.78 -9.63
C ASP A 150 -29.45 12.31 -9.77
N SER A 151 -28.50 13.14 -9.30
CA SER A 151 -28.63 14.60 -9.33
C SER A 151 -27.30 15.35 -9.51
N PRO A 152 -27.17 16.21 -10.55
CA PRO A 152 -26.02 17.08 -10.74
C PRO A 152 -25.81 18.11 -9.60
N ASP A 153 -26.87 18.52 -8.91
CA ASP A 153 -26.80 19.50 -7.83
C ASP A 153 -25.99 18.92 -6.65
N ILE A 154 -26.21 17.66 -6.33
CA ILE A 154 -25.45 16.94 -5.27
C ILE A 154 -23.96 16.91 -5.59
N LYS A 155 -23.58 16.71 -6.84
CA LYS A 155 -22.18 16.79 -7.25
C LYS A 155 -21.57 18.15 -6.93
N SER A 156 -22.33 19.23 -7.11
CA SER A 156 -21.87 20.59 -6.80
C SER A 156 -21.69 20.80 -5.29
N GLU A 157 -22.59 20.25 -4.46
CA GLU A 157 -22.44 20.25 -3.01
C GLU A 157 -21.17 19.51 -2.56
N ILE A 158 -20.91 18.32 -3.12
CA ILE A 158 -19.74 17.52 -2.80
C ILE A 158 -18.45 18.24 -3.22
N VAL A 159 -18.44 18.91 -4.38
CA VAL A 159 -17.30 19.75 -4.80
C VAL A 159 -17.07 20.89 -3.80
N ALA A 160 -18.12 21.52 -3.29
CA ALA A 160 -18.00 22.55 -2.27
C ALA A 160 -17.44 21.99 -0.94
N ILE A 161 -17.89 20.80 -0.51
CA ILE A 161 -17.33 20.11 0.66
C ILE A 161 -15.86 19.79 0.44
N ASN A 162 -15.48 19.28 -0.73
CA ASN A 162 -14.07 18.99 -1.05
C ASN A 162 -13.18 20.22 -0.87
N LYS A 163 -13.64 21.37 -1.38
CA LYS A 163 -12.91 22.63 -1.20
C LYS A 163 -12.79 23.01 0.28
N LYS A 164 -13.88 22.87 1.07
CA LYS A 164 -13.87 23.15 2.52
C LYS A 164 -12.87 22.28 3.27
N VAL A 165 -12.77 21.00 2.91
CA VAL A 165 -11.79 20.05 3.49
C VAL A 165 -10.36 20.54 3.22
N PHE A 166 -10.03 20.86 1.97
CA PHE A 166 -8.68 21.31 1.60
C PHE A 166 -8.23 22.56 2.35
N ILE A 167 -9.11 23.57 2.41
CA ILE A 167 -8.77 24.87 3.03
C ILE A 167 -9.15 24.96 4.52
N ARG A 168 -9.71 23.89 5.09
CA ARG A 168 -10.14 23.81 6.50
C ARG A 168 -11.07 24.93 6.94
N SER A 169 -11.99 25.38 6.07
CA SER A 169 -12.77 26.62 6.24
C SER A 169 -14.12 26.45 6.94
N ASP A 170 -14.51 25.21 7.30
CA ASP A 170 -15.83 24.89 7.86
C ASP A 170 -15.66 23.94 9.04
N GLU A 171 -16.04 24.38 10.23
CA GLU A 171 -15.80 23.67 11.49
C GLU A 171 -16.59 22.35 11.56
N GLU A 172 -17.83 22.31 11.07
CA GLU A 172 -18.66 21.09 11.05
C GLU A 172 -18.08 20.06 10.10
N VAL A 173 -17.72 20.47 8.88
CA VAL A 173 -17.07 19.61 7.88
C VAL A 173 -15.75 19.08 8.42
N ASN A 174 -14.93 19.94 9.04
CA ASN A 174 -13.65 19.56 9.62
C ASN A 174 -13.81 18.54 10.77
N SER A 175 -14.82 18.72 11.62
CA SER A 175 -15.10 17.78 12.73
C SER A 175 -15.41 16.38 12.21
N VAL A 176 -16.27 16.26 11.20
CA VAL A 176 -16.62 14.96 10.59
C VAL A 176 -15.41 14.35 9.84
N TYR A 177 -14.64 15.18 9.16
CA TYR A 177 -13.42 14.77 8.50
C TYR A 177 -12.39 14.21 9.48
N ASP A 178 -12.07 14.95 10.54
CA ASP A 178 -11.08 14.54 11.54
C ASP A 178 -11.49 13.23 12.24
N MET A 179 -12.77 13.10 12.56
CA MET A 179 -13.35 11.89 13.12
C MET A 179 -13.19 10.69 12.16
N GLY A 180 -13.59 10.83 10.90
CA GLY A 180 -13.52 9.76 9.90
C GLY A 180 -12.10 9.38 9.55
N LYS A 181 -11.18 10.35 9.44
CA LYS A 181 -9.74 10.13 9.26
C LYS A 181 -9.20 9.33 10.45
N LYS A 182 -9.48 9.77 11.69
CA LYS A 182 -9.02 9.05 12.88
C LYS A 182 -9.50 7.59 12.91
N TRP A 183 -10.79 7.34 12.68
CA TRP A 183 -11.32 5.97 12.66
C TRP A 183 -10.63 5.09 11.61
N SER A 184 -10.35 5.66 10.44
CA SER A 184 -9.68 4.96 9.35
C SER A 184 -8.25 4.60 9.71
N LEU A 185 -7.49 5.55 10.26
CA LEU A 185 -6.11 5.35 10.67
C LEU A 185 -5.99 4.32 11.80
N ASP A 186 -6.81 4.44 12.84
CA ASP A 186 -6.85 3.48 13.95
C ASP A 186 -7.19 2.06 13.45
N TYR A 187 -8.09 1.95 12.47
CA TYR A 187 -8.43 0.67 11.84
C TYR A 187 -7.27 0.10 11.02
N PHE A 188 -6.55 0.92 10.26
CA PHE A 188 -5.39 0.49 9.48
C PHE A 188 -4.26 0.02 10.40
N GLU A 189 -3.96 0.75 11.47
CA GLU A 189 -2.97 0.35 12.47
C GLU A 189 -3.29 -1.02 13.10
N ALA A 190 -4.55 -1.27 13.40
CA ALA A 190 -4.97 -2.57 13.92
C ALA A 190 -4.79 -3.70 12.90
N LEU A 191 -4.89 -3.40 11.59
CA LEU A 191 -4.61 -4.36 10.52
C LEU A 191 -3.11 -4.56 10.32
N TYR A 192 -2.32 -3.48 10.27
CA TYR A 192 -0.86 -3.55 10.12
C TYR A 192 -0.24 -4.41 11.20
N LYS A 193 -0.68 -4.23 12.44
CA LYS A 193 -0.25 -5.10 13.55
C LYS A 193 -0.53 -6.58 13.31
N LYS A 194 -1.67 -6.94 12.68
CA LYS A 194 -2.00 -8.33 12.33
C LYS A 194 -1.18 -8.85 11.16
N LEU A 195 -0.81 -7.97 10.22
CA LEU A 195 0.00 -8.30 9.05
C LEU A 195 1.50 -8.37 9.38
N GLY A 196 1.91 -7.87 10.56
CA GLY A 196 3.30 -7.76 10.93
C GLY A 196 4.05 -6.67 10.16
N THR A 197 3.32 -5.63 9.72
CA THR A 197 3.83 -4.46 9.02
C THR A 197 3.89 -3.27 9.98
N THR A 198 4.93 -2.46 9.84
CA THR A 198 5.08 -1.16 10.51
C THR A 198 5.63 -0.15 9.52
N PHE A 199 5.24 1.11 9.64
CA PHE A 199 5.75 2.20 8.82
C PHE A 199 6.53 3.20 9.68
N ASP A 200 7.64 3.70 9.15
CA ASP A 200 8.44 4.75 9.80
C ASP A 200 7.82 6.11 9.55
N HIS A 201 7.20 6.30 8.37
CA HIS A 201 6.56 7.56 8.00
C HIS A 201 5.22 7.33 7.31
N TYR A 202 4.25 8.17 7.68
CA TYR A 202 3.01 8.36 6.96
C TYR A 202 3.03 9.71 6.27
N ILE A 203 2.74 9.73 4.98
CA ILE A 203 2.64 10.95 4.17
C ILE A 203 1.18 11.11 3.76
N PHE A 204 0.58 12.23 4.15
CA PHE A 204 -0.81 12.54 3.79
C PHE A 204 -0.87 13.50 2.61
N GLU A 205 -1.77 13.19 1.66
CA GLU A 205 -1.99 14.06 0.50
C GLU A 205 -2.37 15.49 0.91
N SER A 206 -3.13 15.62 2.02
CA SER A 206 -3.50 16.95 2.59
C SER A 206 -2.30 17.77 3.04
N GLU A 207 -1.15 17.15 3.32
CA GLU A 207 0.06 17.83 3.83
C GLU A 207 1.02 18.21 2.71
N VAL A 208 1.07 17.44 1.62
CA VAL A 208 2.08 17.59 0.57
C VAL A 208 1.51 18.14 -0.75
N GLY A 209 0.19 18.24 -0.88
CA GLY A 209 -0.46 18.61 -2.14
C GLY A 209 -0.05 20.00 -2.65
N ASP A 210 0.04 20.99 -1.78
CA ASP A 210 0.43 22.36 -2.15
C ASP A 210 1.89 22.43 -2.60
N ASP A 211 2.79 21.70 -1.94
CA ASP A 211 4.20 21.61 -2.34
C ASP A 211 4.36 20.92 -3.70
N GLY A 212 3.59 19.85 -3.96
CA GLY A 212 3.57 19.19 -5.27
C GLY A 212 3.13 20.12 -6.38
N VAL A 213 2.05 20.89 -6.16
CA VAL A 213 1.57 21.90 -7.13
C VAL A 213 2.60 23.02 -7.35
N ARG A 214 3.31 23.44 -6.30
CA ARG A 214 4.36 24.47 -6.40
C ARG A 214 5.51 23.95 -7.27
N ILE A 215 6.03 22.76 -7.01
CA ILE A 215 7.13 22.15 -7.76
C ILE A 215 6.79 22.03 -9.25
N VAL A 216 5.61 21.52 -9.58
CA VAL A 216 5.19 21.36 -10.99
C VAL A 216 5.02 22.70 -11.74
N LYS A 217 4.82 23.82 -11.03
CA LYS A 217 4.69 25.14 -11.66
C LYS A 217 6.02 25.87 -11.80
N GLU A 218 7.06 25.46 -11.06
CA GLU A 218 8.41 26.04 -11.09
C GLU A 218 9.28 25.41 -12.20
N ASP A 219 8.92 24.21 -12.70
CA ASP A 219 9.52 23.52 -13.84
C ASP A 219 8.83 23.88 -15.18
#